data_f68892987d4ea218b8bd73ef5446ab9e
#
_entry.id   f68892987d4ea218b8bd73ef5446ab9e
#
_cell.length_a   1.000
_cell.length_b   1.000
_cell.length_c   1.000
_cell.angle_alpha   90.00
_cell.angle_beta   90.00
_cell.angle_gamma   90.00
#
_symmetry.space_group_name_H-M   'P 1'
#
loop_
_entity.id
_entity.type
_entity.pdbx_description
1 polymer ?
#
loop_
_entity_poly.entity_id
_entity_poly.type
_entity_poly.pdbx_seq_one_letter_code
_entity_poly.pdbx_strand_id
1 'polypeptide(L)'
;MPTYNYESSYSKFIVKLGLIQTISYNTNQKGISRVSEILRKLGKKETEIVCLPEQWLRNNEISDFYSEFSEFKKIAIEFSMTIIPGAFYEITKRKTSIIAPVISPEGEFIGRQEKIHPL
;
A
#
# COMPACT_ATOMS: atom_id res chain seq x y z
N MET A 1 -26.84 15.22 -18.85
CA MET A 1 -26.19 15.29 -17.58
C MET A 1 -26.90 14.43 -16.55
N PRO A 2 -26.19 13.69 -15.79
CA PRO A 2 -26.81 12.84 -14.79
C PRO A 2 -27.60 13.66 -13.78
N THR A 3 -28.57 13.05 -13.25
CA THR A 3 -29.41 13.69 -12.26
C THR A 3 -28.72 13.69 -10.91
N TYR A 4 -29.00 14.69 -10.13
CA TYR A 4 -28.37 14.85 -8.84
C TYR A 4 -28.85 13.85 -7.81
N ASN A 5 -30.07 13.39 -7.92
CA ASN A 5 -30.57 12.32 -7.07
C ASN A 5 -29.77 11.06 -7.26
N TYR A 6 -29.47 10.79 -8.49
CA TYR A 6 -28.71 9.67 -8.91
C TYR A 6 -27.28 9.77 -8.34
N GLU A 7 -26.67 10.93 -8.44
CA GLU A 7 -25.35 11.18 -7.88
C GLU A 7 -25.33 11.03 -6.38
N SER A 8 -26.33 11.49 -5.68
CA SER A 8 -26.42 11.32 -4.24
C SER A 8 -26.44 9.86 -3.84
N SER A 9 -27.12 9.02 -4.60
CA SER A 9 -27.12 7.59 -4.34
C SER A 9 -25.76 6.99 -4.54
N TYR A 10 -25.04 7.44 -5.55
CA TYR A 10 -23.73 6.92 -5.83
C TYR A 10 -22.66 7.35 -4.85
N SER A 11 -22.83 8.51 -4.19
CA SER A 11 -21.78 9.04 -3.32
C SER A 11 -21.35 8.06 -2.24
N LYS A 12 -22.24 7.21 -1.74
CA LYS A 12 -21.89 6.23 -0.71
C LYS A 12 -21.12 5.03 -1.26
N PHE A 13 -20.98 4.92 -2.57
CA PHE A 13 -20.20 3.87 -3.21
C PHE A 13 -18.93 4.38 -3.86
N ILE A 14 -18.66 5.67 -3.73
CA ILE A 14 -17.45 6.27 -4.28
C ILE A 14 -16.32 6.06 -3.30
N VAL A 15 -15.24 5.47 -3.80
CA VAL A 15 -14.02 5.24 -3.03
C VAL A 15 -12.94 6.17 -3.56
N LYS A 16 -12.29 6.88 -2.64
CA LYS A 16 -11.17 7.75 -3.02
C LYS A 16 -9.89 6.94 -3.04
N LEU A 17 -9.33 6.79 -4.21
CA LEU A 17 -8.16 5.95 -4.47
C LEU A 17 -6.93 6.81 -4.71
N GLY A 18 -5.81 6.47 -4.08
CA GLY A 18 -4.54 7.11 -4.31
C GLY A 18 -3.56 6.13 -4.97
N LEU A 19 -2.84 6.62 -5.95
CA LEU A 19 -1.76 5.86 -6.59
C LEU A 19 -0.48 6.66 -6.43
N ILE A 20 0.57 6.00 -5.98
CA ILE A 20 1.87 6.63 -5.79
C ILE A 20 2.86 6.01 -6.76
N GLN A 21 3.55 6.86 -7.52
CA GLN A 21 4.72 6.46 -8.28
C GLN A 21 5.93 7.07 -7.61
N THR A 22 6.97 6.29 -7.47
CA THR A 22 8.16 6.76 -6.78
C THR A 22 9.41 6.15 -7.41
N ILE A 23 10.54 6.80 -7.17
CA ILE A 23 11.84 6.26 -7.54
C ILE A 23 12.39 5.47 -6.35
N SER A 24 13.40 4.65 -6.63
CA SER A 24 14.11 3.96 -5.55
C SER A 24 15.08 4.92 -4.88
N TYR A 25 15.11 4.89 -3.57
CA TYR A 25 16.04 5.69 -2.77
C TYR A 25 17.26 4.85 -2.39
N ASN A 26 18.24 5.48 -1.77
CA ASN A 26 19.51 4.80 -1.43
C ASN A 26 19.32 3.67 -0.42
N THR A 27 18.35 3.78 0.46
CA THR A 27 18.04 2.76 1.45
C THR A 27 16.53 2.56 1.52
N ASN A 28 16.12 1.41 2.01
CA ASN A 28 14.70 1.14 2.22
C ASN A 28 14.11 2.11 3.23
N GLN A 29 14.85 2.37 4.31
CA GLN A 29 14.40 3.29 5.35
C GLN A 29 14.10 4.67 4.79
N LYS A 30 14.98 5.18 3.92
CA LYS A 30 14.79 6.49 3.31
C LYS A 30 13.57 6.50 2.39
N GLY A 31 13.41 5.45 1.60
CA GLY A 31 12.25 5.31 0.72
C GLY A 31 10.94 5.24 1.48
N ILE A 32 10.91 4.43 2.52
CA ILE A 32 9.71 4.27 3.34
C ILE A 32 9.38 5.59 4.06
N SER A 33 10.39 6.27 4.57
CA SER A 33 10.20 7.57 5.21
C SER A 33 9.60 8.59 4.25
N ARG A 34 10.13 8.65 3.04
CA ARG A 34 9.65 9.60 2.03
C ARG A 34 8.22 9.29 1.59
N VAL A 35 7.93 8.03 1.35
CA VAL A 35 6.58 7.62 0.97
C VAL A 35 5.61 7.83 2.12
N SER A 36 6.05 7.64 3.36
CA SER A 36 5.23 7.90 4.53
C SER A 36 4.74 9.35 4.58
N GLU A 37 5.58 10.31 4.21
CA GLU A 37 5.16 11.71 4.12
C GLU A 37 4.04 11.88 3.09
N ILE A 38 4.17 11.22 1.94
CA ILE A 38 3.15 11.27 0.89
C ILE A 38 1.85 10.62 1.37
N LEU A 39 1.96 9.49 2.04
CA LEU A 39 0.79 8.79 2.58
C LEU A 39 0.02 9.67 3.57
N ARG A 40 0.73 10.40 4.43
CA ARG A 40 0.08 11.31 5.36
C ARG A 40 -0.65 12.44 4.66
N LYS A 41 -0.07 12.97 3.59
CA LYS A 41 -0.75 13.99 2.79
C LYS A 41 -2.02 13.45 2.16
N LEU A 42 -1.97 12.22 1.65
CA LEU A 42 -3.15 11.57 1.07
C LEU A 42 -4.20 11.29 2.14
N GLY A 43 -3.75 10.89 3.33
CA GLY A 43 -4.67 10.66 4.45
C GLY A 43 -5.41 11.92 4.85
N LYS A 44 -4.73 13.06 4.86
CA LYS A 44 -5.37 14.35 5.16
C LYS A 44 -6.40 14.74 4.11
N LYS A 45 -6.32 14.19 2.93
CA LYS A 45 -7.30 14.39 1.85
C LYS A 45 -8.38 13.31 1.86
N GLU A 46 -8.44 12.51 2.91
CA GLU A 46 -9.44 11.47 3.09
C GLU A 46 -9.38 10.37 2.02
N THR A 47 -8.17 10.07 1.56
CA THR A 47 -7.96 8.96 0.65
C THR A 47 -8.21 7.65 1.39
N GLU A 48 -8.93 6.74 0.80
CA GLU A 48 -9.35 5.50 1.46
C GLU A 48 -8.45 4.31 1.16
N ILE A 49 -7.95 4.23 -0.07
CA ILE A 49 -7.08 3.14 -0.50
C ILE A 49 -5.90 3.74 -1.24
N VAL A 50 -4.70 3.32 -0.87
CA VAL A 50 -3.48 3.76 -1.55
C VAL A 50 -2.68 2.56 -2.01
N CYS A 51 -2.23 2.60 -3.26
CA CYS A 51 -1.40 1.56 -3.84
C CYS A 51 -0.05 2.13 -4.26
N LEU A 52 1.00 1.39 -3.95
CA LEU A 52 2.34 1.68 -4.42
C LEU A 52 2.74 0.65 -5.49
N PRO A 53 3.73 0.98 -6.30
CA PRO A 53 4.13 0.09 -7.39
C PRO A 53 4.92 -1.12 -6.92
N GLU A 54 5.14 -2.04 -7.82
CA GLU A 54 5.96 -3.23 -7.60
C GLU A 54 7.41 -2.84 -7.40
N GLN A 55 8.08 -3.45 -6.42
CA GLN A 55 9.53 -3.39 -6.25
C GLN A 55 10.14 -1.99 -6.30
N TRP A 56 9.52 -1.07 -5.58
CA TRP A 56 10.00 0.31 -5.56
C TRP A 56 11.08 0.58 -4.51
N LEU A 57 11.34 -0.36 -3.63
CA LEU A 57 12.39 -0.22 -2.62
C LEU A 57 13.78 -0.43 -3.22
N ARG A 58 14.79 -0.04 -2.51
CA ARG A 58 16.18 -0.30 -2.90
C ARG A 58 16.49 -1.78 -2.83
N ASN A 59 16.07 -2.41 -1.74
CA ASN A 59 16.15 -3.86 -1.57
C ASN A 59 14.72 -4.39 -1.44
N ASN A 60 14.28 -5.16 -2.41
CA ASN A 60 12.92 -5.66 -2.49
C ASN A 60 12.76 -7.08 -1.94
N GLU A 61 13.78 -7.60 -1.30
CA GLU A 61 13.72 -8.86 -0.58
C GLU A 61 13.35 -8.55 0.87
N ILE A 62 12.14 -8.86 1.25
CA ILE A 62 11.60 -8.51 2.57
C ILE A 62 11.47 -9.78 3.38
N SER A 63 12.14 -9.82 4.52
CA SER A 63 12.05 -10.97 5.43
C SER A 63 10.89 -10.86 6.39
N ASP A 64 10.50 -9.64 6.74
CA ASP A 64 9.42 -9.39 7.69
C ASP A 64 8.65 -8.15 7.27
N PHE A 65 7.50 -8.34 6.65
CA PHE A 65 6.66 -7.25 6.20
C PHE A 65 6.13 -6.39 7.35
N TYR A 66 5.84 -6.99 8.50
CA TYR A 66 5.32 -6.25 9.65
C TYR A 66 6.35 -5.24 10.17
N SER A 67 7.59 -5.65 10.24
CA SER A 67 8.67 -4.78 10.69
C SER A 67 9.00 -3.72 9.64
N GLU A 68 9.12 -4.13 8.38
CA GLU A 68 9.53 -3.24 7.30
C GLU A 68 8.52 -2.10 7.11
N PHE A 69 7.23 -2.41 7.17
CA PHE A 69 6.17 -1.46 6.91
C PHE A 69 5.43 -1.00 8.18
N SER A 70 6.11 -1.04 9.33
CA SER A 70 5.51 -0.62 10.59
C SER A 70 5.04 0.84 10.57
N GLU A 71 5.73 1.71 9.85
CA GLU A 71 5.33 3.10 9.72
C GLU A 71 4.04 3.23 8.89
N PHE A 72 3.91 2.45 7.83
CA PHE A 72 2.69 2.42 7.03
C PHE A 72 1.51 1.92 7.85
N LYS A 73 1.74 0.96 8.73
CA LYS A 73 0.72 0.46 9.63
C LYS A 73 0.17 1.58 10.52
N LYS A 74 1.06 2.39 11.09
CA LYS A 74 0.66 3.53 11.92
C LYS A 74 -0.19 4.53 11.14
N ILE A 75 0.20 4.80 9.91
CA ILE A 75 -0.51 5.73 9.03
C ILE A 75 -1.88 5.18 8.67
N ALA A 76 -1.96 3.89 8.36
CA ALA A 76 -3.24 3.24 8.05
C ALA A 76 -4.23 3.42 9.20
N ILE A 77 -3.77 3.23 10.43
CA ILE A 77 -4.60 3.40 11.62
C ILE A 77 -5.00 4.88 11.78
N GLU A 78 -4.03 5.77 11.68
CA GLU A 78 -4.26 7.20 11.91
C GLU A 78 -5.31 7.77 10.97
N PHE A 79 -5.28 7.40 9.72
CA PHE A 79 -6.16 7.98 8.69
C PHE A 79 -7.24 7.03 8.20
N SER A 80 -7.39 5.88 8.82
CA SER A 80 -8.37 4.86 8.41
C SER A 80 -8.21 4.51 6.93
N MET A 81 -6.97 4.29 6.51
CA MET A 81 -6.61 3.99 5.13
C MET A 81 -6.24 2.53 4.95
N THR A 82 -6.64 1.97 3.81
CA THR A 82 -6.08 0.70 3.35
C THR A 82 -4.84 1.01 2.52
N ILE A 83 -3.73 0.40 2.86
CA ILE A 83 -2.47 0.63 2.14
C ILE A 83 -1.98 -0.67 1.54
N ILE A 84 -1.69 -0.63 0.24
CA ILE A 84 -1.03 -1.73 -0.45
C ILE A 84 0.40 -1.26 -0.72
N PRO A 85 1.37 -1.71 0.09
CA PRO A 85 2.73 -1.16 0.04
C PRO A 85 3.48 -1.42 -1.27
N GLY A 86 3.00 -2.33 -2.07
CA GLY A 86 3.65 -2.73 -3.31
C GLY A 86 3.74 -4.25 -3.37
N ALA A 87 4.62 -4.74 -4.22
CA ALA A 87 4.86 -6.17 -4.32
C ALA A 87 6.37 -6.41 -4.20
N PHE A 88 6.75 -7.38 -3.39
CA PHE A 88 8.14 -7.61 -3.01
C PHE A 88 8.45 -9.09 -3.01
N TYR A 89 9.75 -9.41 -3.00
CA TYR A 89 10.19 -10.79 -2.88
C TYR A 89 10.12 -11.25 -1.43
N GLU A 90 9.48 -12.37 -1.22
CA GLU A 90 9.52 -13.06 0.06
C GLU A 90 10.31 -14.35 -0.17
N ILE A 91 11.41 -14.50 0.56
CA ILE A 91 12.27 -15.66 0.43
C ILE A 91 11.99 -16.60 1.58
N THR A 92 11.59 -17.81 1.26
CA THR A 92 11.43 -18.88 2.26
C THR A 92 12.48 -19.93 1.98
N LYS A 93 12.55 -20.94 2.86
CA LYS A 93 13.52 -22.01 2.72
C LYS A 93 13.41 -22.78 1.39
N ARG A 94 12.26 -22.71 0.74
CA ARG A 94 11.97 -23.54 -0.44
C ARG A 94 11.73 -22.77 -1.71
N LYS A 95 11.38 -21.49 -1.62
CA LYS A 95 11.06 -20.73 -2.82
C LYS A 95 11.14 -19.23 -2.59
N THR A 96 11.26 -18.52 -3.70
CA THR A 96 11.10 -17.07 -3.74
C THR A 96 9.78 -16.78 -4.39
N SER A 97 8.97 -15.96 -3.72
CA SER A 97 7.66 -15.56 -4.21
C SER A 97 7.57 -14.05 -4.26
N ILE A 98 6.76 -13.53 -5.16
CA ILE A 98 6.44 -12.10 -5.16
C ILE A 98 5.11 -11.93 -4.45
N ILE A 99 5.12 -11.16 -3.37
CA ILE A 99 3.97 -10.99 -2.48
C ILE A 99 3.57 -9.53 -2.44
N ALA A 100 2.28 -9.28 -2.59
CA ALA A 100 1.69 -7.96 -2.38
C ALA A 100 0.86 -8.01 -1.10
N PRO A 101 1.38 -7.48 0.02
CA PRO A 101 0.61 -7.45 1.26
C PRO A 101 -0.44 -6.34 1.23
N VAL A 102 -1.44 -6.45 2.08
CA VAL A 102 -2.48 -5.43 2.24
C VAL A 102 -2.58 -5.07 3.71
N ILE A 103 -2.48 -3.78 4.02
CA ILE A 103 -2.61 -3.26 5.37
C ILE A 103 -3.99 -2.65 5.52
N SER A 104 -4.76 -3.14 6.50
CA SER A 104 -6.12 -2.64 6.74
C SER A 104 -6.11 -1.31 7.49
N PRO A 105 -7.26 -0.61 7.52
CA PRO A 105 -7.40 0.60 8.35
C PRO A 105 -7.18 0.37 9.84
N GLU A 106 -7.25 -0.87 10.30
CA GLU A 106 -6.94 -1.23 11.68
C GLU A 106 -5.46 -1.56 11.87
N GLY A 107 -4.67 -1.46 10.81
CA GLY A 107 -3.24 -1.74 10.87
C GLY A 107 -2.89 -3.20 10.81
N GLU A 108 -3.79 -4.04 10.34
CA GLU A 108 -3.54 -5.47 10.23
C GLU A 108 -3.14 -5.84 8.80
N PHE A 109 -2.28 -6.82 8.67
CA PHE A 109 -1.97 -7.38 7.35
C PHE A 109 -3.07 -8.39 7.03
N ILE A 110 -4.08 -7.92 6.28
CA ILE A 110 -5.32 -8.68 6.07
C ILE A 110 -5.30 -9.55 4.84
N GLY A 111 -4.32 -9.39 3.98
CA GLY A 111 -4.24 -10.19 2.79
C GLY A 111 -2.88 -10.15 2.19
N ARG A 112 -2.64 -11.11 1.33
CA ARG A 112 -1.41 -11.15 0.56
C ARG A 112 -1.71 -11.85 -0.75
N GLN A 113 -1.35 -11.20 -1.84
CA GLN A 113 -1.50 -11.76 -3.17
C GLN A 113 -0.15 -12.27 -3.62
N GLU A 114 -0.05 -13.54 -3.88
CA GLU A 114 1.15 -14.11 -4.44
C GLU A 114 1.09 -14.06 -5.95
N LYS A 115 2.13 -13.52 -6.56
CA LYS A 115 2.22 -13.48 -8.01
C LYS A 115 2.77 -14.81 -8.50
N ILE A 116 2.03 -15.46 -9.38
CA ILE A 116 2.48 -16.70 -9.99
C ILE A 116 3.29 -16.35 -11.22
N HIS A 117 4.54 -16.81 -11.26
CA HIS A 117 5.38 -16.64 -12.43
C HIS A 117 5.23 -17.83 -13.35
N PRO A 118 4.70 -17.63 -14.55
CA PRO A 118 4.84 -18.64 -15.56
C PRO A 118 6.33 -18.75 -15.91
N LEU A 119 6.80 -19.91 -16.02
CA LEU A 119 8.19 -20.15 -16.41
C LEU A 119 8.40 -19.79 -17.87
#